data_44a1798bf5f0145d61f8bdb999cba0cf
#
_entry.id   44a1798bf5f0145d61f8bdb999cba0cf
#
_cell.length_a   1.000
_cell.length_b   1.000
_cell.length_c   1.000
_cell.angle_alpha   90.00
_cell.angle_beta   90.00
_cell.angle_gamma   90.00
#
_symmetry.space_group_name_H-M   'P 1'
#
loop_
_entity.id
_entity.type
_entity.pdbx_description
1 polymer ?
#
loop_
_entity_poly.entity_id
_entity_poly.type
_entity_poly.pdbx_seq_one_letter_code
_entity_poly.pdbx_strand_id
1 'polypeptide(L)'
;MKIMKNLEELKAEKLEIEEKLENIEKEIKNQIEFQTFSKFEEDKYYKIHFGTTIWYFKFKKEFCTLDTYSKNVIIKKLIVNTFSLASNKYIISNNEFISLCNLSKSKIKEISEEEFNEIKKEVSERLSEI
;
A
#
# COMPACT_ATOMS: atom_id res chain seq x y z
N MET A 1 28.18 38.01 -28.65
CA MET A 1 29.31 37.06 -28.46
C MET A 1 28.85 35.96 -27.51
N LYS A 2 28.84 34.71 -27.96
CA LYS A 2 28.55 33.58 -27.09
C LYS A 2 29.74 33.32 -26.16
N ILE A 3 29.51 33.45 -24.87
CA ILE A 3 30.49 33.02 -23.88
C ILE A 3 30.31 31.51 -23.66
N MET A 4 31.32 30.74 -24.05
CA MET A 4 31.33 29.32 -23.80
C MET A 4 31.64 29.07 -22.31
N LYS A 5 30.77 28.33 -21.62
CA LYS A 5 31.06 27.86 -20.28
C LYS A 5 32.21 26.86 -20.32
N ASN A 6 33.10 26.89 -19.38
CA ASN A 6 34.16 25.91 -19.26
C ASN A 6 33.59 24.55 -18.78
N LEU A 7 34.42 23.51 -18.89
CA LEU A 7 34.00 22.14 -18.55
C LEU A 7 33.53 22.01 -17.10
N GLU A 8 34.17 22.69 -16.18
CA GLU A 8 33.80 22.59 -14.76
C GLU A 8 32.48 23.28 -14.44
N GLU A 9 32.21 24.42 -15.06
CA GLU A 9 30.92 25.09 -14.98
C GLU A 9 29.78 24.22 -15.54
N LEU A 10 30.02 23.56 -16.65
CA LEU A 10 29.05 22.64 -17.25
C LEU A 10 28.80 21.42 -16.36
N LYS A 11 29.83 20.88 -15.75
CA LYS A 11 29.68 19.76 -14.81
C LYS A 11 28.89 20.16 -13.56
N ALA A 12 29.15 21.35 -13.01
CA ALA A 12 28.41 21.86 -11.87
C ALA A 12 26.94 22.09 -12.20
N GLU A 13 26.66 22.66 -13.37
CA GLU A 13 25.30 22.87 -13.87
C GLU A 13 24.55 21.55 -14.07
N LYS A 14 25.22 20.56 -14.64
CA LYS A 14 24.66 19.21 -14.81
C LYS A 14 24.29 18.59 -13.46
N LEU A 15 25.17 18.66 -12.49
CA LEU A 15 24.94 18.14 -11.14
C LEU A 15 23.72 18.81 -10.49
N GLU A 16 23.60 20.11 -10.62
CA GLU A 16 22.47 20.88 -10.08
C GLU A 16 21.14 20.44 -10.71
N ILE A 17 21.12 20.21 -12.03
CA ILE A 17 19.95 19.73 -12.75
C ILE A 17 19.58 18.32 -12.31
N GLU A 18 20.56 17.43 -12.15
CA GLU A 18 20.36 16.07 -11.69
C GLU A 18 19.75 16.02 -10.29
N GLU A 19 20.22 16.88 -9.37
CA GLU A 19 19.67 17.00 -8.01
C GLU A 19 18.22 17.50 -8.04
N LYS A 20 17.90 18.48 -8.86
CA LYS A 20 16.53 18.97 -9.04
C LYS A 20 15.59 17.88 -9.58
N LEU A 21 16.06 17.12 -10.56
CA LEU A 21 15.31 16.02 -11.15
C LEU A 21 15.02 14.93 -10.09
N GLU A 22 16.03 14.56 -9.33
CA GLU A 22 15.88 13.57 -8.25
C GLU A 22 14.86 14.00 -7.22
N ASN A 23 14.88 15.27 -6.81
CA ASN A 23 13.93 15.81 -5.84
C ASN A 23 12.49 15.81 -6.39
N ILE A 24 12.31 16.15 -7.66
CA ILE A 24 11.00 16.11 -8.32
C ILE A 24 10.49 14.67 -8.40
N GLU A 25 11.32 13.72 -8.75
CA GLU A 25 10.95 12.30 -8.81
C GLU A 25 10.52 11.77 -7.44
N LYS A 26 11.22 12.14 -6.37
CA LYS A 26 10.84 11.80 -5.00
C LYS A 26 9.49 12.38 -4.62
N GLU A 27 9.24 13.63 -4.98
CA GLU A 27 7.96 14.30 -4.70
C GLU A 27 6.80 13.63 -5.43
N ILE A 28 6.98 13.32 -6.71
CA ILE A 28 5.98 12.59 -7.51
C ILE A 28 5.66 11.25 -6.85
N LYS A 29 6.68 10.49 -6.47
CA LYS A 29 6.51 9.20 -5.79
C LYS A 29 5.71 9.35 -4.49
N ASN A 30 6.06 10.33 -3.67
CA ASN A 30 5.35 10.60 -2.42
C ASN A 30 3.88 10.93 -2.66
N GLN A 31 3.58 11.77 -3.64
CA GLN A 31 2.21 12.12 -3.98
C GLN A 31 1.39 10.92 -4.45
N ILE A 32 1.98 10.05 -5.28
CA ILE A 32 1.32 8.82 -5.73
C ILE A 32 1.00 7.92 -4.54
N GLU A 33 1.93 7.75 -3.61
CA GLU A 33 1.75 6.94 -2.41
C GLU A 33 0.61 7.49 -1.53
N PHE A 34 0.60 8.79 -1.27
CA PHE A 34 -0.46 9.43 -0.49
C PHE A 34 -1.82 9.39 -1.19
N GLN A 35 -1.86 9.57 -2.51
CA GLN A 35 -3.09 9.47 -3.29
C GLN A 35 -3.69 8.07 -3.22
N THR A 36 -2.86 7.03 -3.21
CA THR A 36 -3.33 5.65 -3.07
C THR A 36 -4.07 5.47 -1.75
N PHE A 37 -3.50 5.96 -0.65
CA PHE A 37 -4.17 5.89 0.65
C PHE A 37 -5.46 6.72 0.69
N SER A 38 -5.46 7.91 0.09
CA SER A 38 -6.62 8.80 0.10
C SER A 38 -7.80 8.31 -0.74
N LYS A 39 -7.62 7.30 -1.58
CA LYS A 39 -8.70 6.67 -2.35
C LYS A 39 -9.60 5.78 -1.50
N PHE A 40 -9.15 5.36 -0.32
CA PHE A 40 -9.97 4.58 0.58
C PHE A 40 -11.09 5.44 1.16
N GLU A 41 -12.31 4.94 1.09
CA GLU A 41 -13.48 5.61 1.62
C GLU A 41 -13.98 4.95 2.90
N GLU A 42 -14.44 5.75 3.85
CA GLU A 42 -15.00 5.29 5.11
C GLU A 42 -16.17 4.32 4.88
N ASP A 43 -16.19 3.24 5.64
CA ASP A 43 -17.20 2.19 5.63
C ASP A 43 -17.25 1.35 4.34
N LYS A 44 -16.28 1.47 3.47
CA LYS A 44 -16.14 0.60 2.31
C LYS A 44 -15.20 -0.56 2.55
N TYR A 45 -15.34 -1.62 1.77
CA TYR A 45 -14.60 -2.86 1.91
C TYR A 45 -13.62 -3.02 0.76
N TYR A 46 -12.42 -3.49 1.09
CA TYR A 46 -11.34 -3.62 0.12
C TYR A 46 -10.62 -4.93 0.27
N LYS A 47 -10.04 -5.40 -0.83
CA LYS A 47 -9.05 -6.47 -0.82
C LYS A 47 -7.76 -6.00 -1.47
N ILE A 48 -6.65 -6.46 -0.94
CA ILE A 48 -5.32 -6.16 -1.46
C ILE A 48 -4.60 -7.49 -1.71
N HIS A 49 -4.04 -7.65 -2.91
CA HIS A 49 -3.26 -8.81 -3.27
C HIS A 49 -1.77 -8.58 -3.03
N PHE A 50 -1.17 -9.46 -2.23
CA PHE A 50 0.28 -9.51 -1.99
C PHE A 50 0.79 -10.91 -2.35
N GLY A 51 1.18 -11.13 -3.61
CA GLY A 51 1.62 -12.44 -4.04
C GLY A 51 0.59 -13.52 -3.76
N THR A 52 0.88 -14.42 -2.81
CA THR A 52 0.00 -15.51 -2.38
C THR A 52 -0.93 -15.14 -1.23
N THR A 53 -0.84 -13.93 -0.72
CA THR A 53 -1.62 -13.46 0.41
C THR A 53 -2.61 -12.41 -0.03
N ILE A 54 -3.84 -12.50 0.47
CA ILE A 54 -4.88 -11.51 0.21
C ILE A 54 -5.31 -10.92 1.54
N TRP A 55 -5.34 -9.61 1.59
CA TRP A 55 -5.82 -8.87 2.74
C TRP A 55 -7.23 -8.38 2.47
N TYR A 56 -8.13 -8.61 3.42
CA TYR A 56 -9.50 -8.14 3.40
C TYR A 56 -9.74 -7.22 4.57
N PHE A 57 -10.25 -6.03 4.33
CA PHE A 57 -10.53 -5.09 5.41
C PHE A 57 -11.70 -4.16 5.09
N LYS A 58 -12.33 -3.68 6.16
CA LYS A 58 -13.26 -2.56 6.11
C LYS A 58 -12.48 -1.30 6.46
N PHE A 59 -12.54 -0.31 5.61
CA PHE A 59 -11.84 0.95 5.88
C PHE A 59 -12.58 1.75 6.95
N LYS A 60 -11.94 1.93 8.08
CA LYS A 60 -12.36 2.84 9.14
C LYS A 60 -11.16 3.60 9.64
N LYS A 61 -11.29 4.91 9.78
CA LYS A 61 -10.20 5.77 10.27
C LYS A 61 -9.71 5.35 11.66
N GLU A 62 -10.56 4.71 12.46
CA GLU A 62 -10.17 4.15 13.77
C GLU A 62 -9.20 2.99 13.64
N PHE A 63 -9.32 2.18 12.58
CA PHE A 63 -8.57 0.94 12.39
C PHE A 63 -7.53 1.01 11.28
N CYS A 64 -7.59 2.06 10.47
CA CYS A 64 -6.66 2.28 9.37
C CYS A 64 -6.05 3.66 9.52
N THR A 65 -4.84 3.72 10.05
CA THR A 65 -4.15 4.98 10.31
C THR A 65 -2.88 5.06 9.48
N LEU A 66 -2.58 6.27 9.03
CA LEU A 66 -1.35 6.57 8.33
C LEU A 66 -0.40 7.28 9.26
N ASP A 67 0.78 6.69 9.48
CA ASP A 67 1.89 7.36 10.12
C ASP A 67 2.67 8.12 9.04
N THR A 68 2.52 9.43 9.02
CA THR A 68 3.15 10.29 8.01
C THR A 68 4.66 10.37 8.17
N TYR A 69 5.18 10.14 9.37
CA TYR A 69 6.60 10.16 9.65
C TYR A 69 7.32 8.93 9.10
N SER A 70 6.83 7.75 9.42
CA SER A 70 7.41 6.48 8.94
C SER A 70 6.88 6.06 7.58
N LYS A 71 5.84 6.72 7.07
CA LYS A 71 5.11 6.35 5.84
C LYS A 71 4.57 4.92 5.88
N ASN A 72 4.14 4.48 7.04
CA ASN A 72 3.50 3.19 7.23
C ASN A 72 2.01 3.36 7.46
N VAL A 73 1.25 2.43 6.92
CA VAL A 73 -0.20 2.33 7.16
C VAL A 73 -0.44 1.14 8.08
N ILE A 74 -1.19 1.38 9.14
CA ILE A 74 -1.63 0.33 10.05
C ILE A 74 -3.05 -0.03 9.67
N ILE A 75 -3.29 -1.30 9.35
CA ILE A 75 -4.60 -1.78 8.93
C ILE A 75 -5.01 -2.98 9.78
N LYS A 76 -6.21 -2.94 10.33
CA LYS A 76 -6.85 -4.09 10.94
C LYS A 76 -7.54 -4.91 9.85
N LYS A 77 -7.12 -6.16 9.65
CA LYS A 77 -7.49 -6.94 8.48
C LYS A 77 -7.63 -8.42 8.74
N LEU A 78 -8.30 -9.09 7.80
CA LEU A 78 -8.25 -10.54 7.61
C LEU A 78 -7.19 -10.87 6.57
N ILE A 79 -6.34 -11.83 6.86
CA ILE A 79 -5.33 -12.32 5.93
C ILE A 79 -5.73 -13.72 5.47
N VAL A 80 -5.79 -13.89 4.16
CA VAL A 80 -5.97 -15.20 3.53
C VAL A 80 -4.70 -15.55 2.78
N ASN A 81 -4.07 -16.66 3.18
CA ASN A 81 -2.90 -17.17 2.48
C ASN A 81 -3.35 -18.24 1.48
N THR A 82 -3.13 -17.97 0.20
CA THR A 82 -3.52 -18.86 -0.89
C THR A 82 -2.41 -19.78 -1.37
N PHE A 83 -1.27 -19.77 -0.70
CA PHE A 83 -0.08 -20.56 -1.09
C PHE A 83 -0.29 -22.07 -1.01
N SER A 84 -1.11 -22.54 -0.09
CA SER A 84 -1.37 -23.98 0.07
C SER A 84 -2.58 -24.39 -0.76
N LEU A 85 -2.39 -25.20 -1.79
CA LEU A 85 -3.47 -25.79 -2.58
C LEU A 85 -4.34 -26.75 -1.77
N ALA A 86 -3.80 -27.31 -0.69
CA ALA A 86 -4.51 -28.30 0.14
C ALA A 86 -5.38 -27.66 1.23
N SER A 87 -5.04 -26.47 1.69
CA SER A 87 -5.83 -25.75 2.69
C SER A 87 -5.49 -24.26 2.65
N ASN A 88 -6.48 -23.43 2.41
CA ASN A 88 -6.34 -22.00 2.59
C ASN A 88 -6.19 -21.72 4.09
N LYS A 89 -5.05 -21.18 4.49
CA LYS A 89 -4.86 -20.76 5.88
C LYS A 89 -5.37 -19.35 6.04
N TYR A 90 -6.36 -19.18 6.88
CA TYR A 90 -6.90 -17.88 7.24
C TYR A 90 -6.22 -17.41 8.53
N ILE A 91 -5.66 -16.24 8.49
CA ILE A 91 -5.02 -15.62 9.63
C ILE A 91 -5.75 -14.33 9.96
N ILE A 92 -6.23 -14.21 11.19
CA ILE A 92 -6.79 -12.95 11.67
C ILE A 92 -5.67 -12.18 12.35
N SER A 93 -5.39 -11.01 11.82
CA SER A 93 -4.41 -10.10 12.40
C SER A 93 -5.09 -8.85 12.92
N ASN A 94 -4.71 -8.42 14.12
CA ASN A 94 -5.29 -7.22 14.73
C ASN A 94 -4.66 -5.95 14.15
N ASN A 95 -3.36 -5.87 14.04
CA ASN A 95 -2.68 -4.70 13.50
C ASN A 95 -1.41 -5.13 12.78
N GLU A 96 -1.30 -4.80 11.52
CA GLU A 96 -0.07 -4.97 10.76
C GLU A 96 0.27 -3.70 9.98
N PHE A 97 1.57 -3.54 9.76
CA PHE A 97 2.10 -2.42 9.02
C PHE A 97 2.26 -2.76 7.55
N ILE A 98 1.92 -1.81 6.70
CA ILE A 98 2.33 -1.83 5.31
C ILE A 98 2.93 -0.47 4.99
N SER A 99 4.07 -0.44 4.29
CA SER A 99 4.60 0.83 3.81
C SER A 99 3.70 1.40 2.72
N LEU A 100 3.62 2.72 2.63
CA LEU A 100 2.90 3.39 1.55
C LEU A 100 3.41 2.98 0.18
N CYS A 101 4.73 2.76 0.07
CA CYS A 101 5.36 2.30 -1.15
C CYS A 101 4.80 0.94 -1.61
N ASN A 102 4.74 -0.02 -0.72
CA ASN A 102 4.18 -1.34 -1.02
C ASN A 102 2.69 -1.28 -1.30
N LEU A 103 1.96 -0.46 -0.56
CA LEU A 103 0.53 -0.25 -0.78
C LEU A 103 0.26 0.31 -2.17
N SER A 104 1.02 1.30 -2.62
CA SER A 104 0.85 1.91 -3.93
C SER A 104 1.15 0.97 -5.10
N LYS A 105 2.00 -0.04 -4.89
CA LYS A 105 2.34 -1.06 -5.89
C LYS A 105 1.41 -2.25 -5.89
N SER A 106 0.55 -2.38 -4.90
CA SER A 106 -0.35 -3.51 -4.75
C SER A 106 -1.61 -3.37 -5.58
N LYS A 107 -2.22 -4.49 -5.94
CA LYS A 107 -3.54 -4.48 -6.55
C LYS A 107 -4.60 -4.33 -5.47
N ILE A 108 -5.28 -3.20 -5.48
CA ILE A 108 -6.33 -2.86 -4.53
C ILE A 108 -7.65 -2.89 -5.28
N LYS A 109 -8.62 -3.60 -4.72
CA LYS A 109 -9.96 -3.69 -5.30
C LYS A 109 -11.01 -3.45 -4.23
N GLU A 110 -12.00 -2.61 -4.54
CA GLU A 110 -13.18 -2.48 -3.71
C GLU A 110 -14.05 -3.72 -3.87
N ILE A 111 -14.54 -4.25 -2.76
CA ILE A 111 -15.43 -5.40 -2.74
C ILE A 111 -16.76 -5.03 -2.08
N SER A 112 -17.79 -5.86 -2.27
CA SER A 112 -19.06 -5.66 -1.62
C SER A 112 -19.03 -6.09 -0.15
N GLU A 113 -19.95 -5.56 0.65
CA GLU A 113 -20.16 -6.02 2.01
C GLU A 113 -20.48 -7.51 2.07
N GLU A 114 -21.27 -7.99 1.11
CA GLU A 114 -21.64 -9.40 1.00
C GLU A 114 -20.42 -10.29 0.82
N GLU A 115 -19.53 -9.94 -0.11
CA GLU A 115 -18.28 -10.67 -0.33
C GLU A 115 -17.40 -10.69 0.92
N PHE A 116 -17.29 -9.55 1.59
CA PHE A 116 -16.51 -9.44 2.82
C PHE A 116 -17.10 -10.31 3.94
N ASN A 117 -18.42 -10.31 4.10
CA ASN A 117 -19.09 -11.12 5.11
C ASN A 117 -19.00 -12.63 4.82
N GLU A 118 -19.01 -13.03 3.57
CA GLU A 118 -18.77 -14.41 3.17
C GLU A 118 -17.38 -14.88 3.57
N ILE A 119 -16.36 -14.05 3.34
CA ILE A 119 -14.98 -14.36 3.76
C ILE A 119 -14.89 -14.47 5.28
N LYS A 120 -15.51 -13.57 6.03
CA LYS A 120 -15.54 -13.63 7.50
C LYS A 120 -16.21 -14.89 7.99
N LYS A 121 -17.31 -15.28 7.37
CA LYS A 121 -18.04 -16.51 7.72
C LYS A 121 -17.19 -17.74 7.48
N GLU A 122 -16.54 -17.81 6.33
CA GLU A 122 -15.66 -18.92 5.96
C GLU A 122 -14.49 -19.04 6.94
N VAL A 123 -13.89 -17.92 7.32
CA VAL A 123 -12.82 -17.88 8.33
C VAL A 123 -13.32 -18.39 9.68
N SER A 124 -14.49 -17.93 10.12
CA SER A 124 -15.09 -18.40 11.37
C SER A 124 -15.37 -19.89 11.39
N GLU A 125 -15.88 -20.44 10.30
CA GLU A 125 -16.15 -21.87 10.15
C GLU A 125 -14.86 -22.68 10.23
N ARG A 126 -13.80 -22.23 9.57
CA ARG A 126 -12.49 -22.90 9.64
C ARG A 126 -11.84 -22.81 11.01
N LEU A 127 -11.98 -21.70 11.71
CA LEU A 127 -11.50 -21.57 13.08
C LEU A 127 -12.25 -22.51 14.04
N SER A 128 -13.52 -22.76 13.81
CA SER A 128 -14.31 -23.69 14.63
C SER A 128 -13.93 -25.15 14.43
N GLU A 129 -13.25 -25.50 13.34
CA GLU A 129 -12.74 -26.87 13.09
C GLU A 129 -11.46 -27.18 13.88
N ILE A 130 -10.85 -26.19 14.48
CA ILE A 130 -9.67 -26.35 15.31
C ILE A 130 -10.09 -26.66 16.74
#